data_154a21b770e189b2e68402ca88a5a90d
#
_entry.id   154a21b770e189b2e68402ca88a5a90d
#
_cell.length_a   1.000
_cell.length_b   1.000
_cell.length_c   1.000
_cell.angle_alpha   90.00
_cell.angle_beta   90.00
_cell.angle_gamma   90.00
#
_symmetry.space_group_name_H-M   'P 1'
#
loop_
_entity.id
_entity.type
_entity.pdbx_description
1 polymer ?
#
loop_
_entity_poly.entity_id
_entity_poly.type
_entity_poly.pdbx_seq_one_letter_code
_entity_poly.pdbx_strand_id
1 'polypeptide(L)'
;MIEKLLSRLAISAAALLPLAHLTSLGMMEVLGFLLFVTGAALFSLEWLAAPSAAMGRLRTAAAGPIFGYTLFSLLSIGLMLEQTDHQLDALRELKWVLYFFALMYFFHRYFTEAWERYIPALSVAVMLMGIFTLCQFLYGWEWPRSQSVLAPWGSYYRVTGFFNQPQSIAGNLGMAVFFLLGIGLAGFSAHPQSAERASPFLVASVALGSLGVLLTLTRAAWVGLAVTLVVALARVNKKWGVIALLGMALLVISSLYSGSIFGDRLSSDVVVNTKSIEVRLELWAANWQMFLSQPYLGVGPGQNLFQLGEVYAQAAVEHGVIDRAHNNVLEHLAAMGIFVASLYLIVAGYFLWAAYCLSSRLNTDAFTSAIGAGSLLAQIYFHILGLVDSNFFDQEVKNSIVWFWALTAAVFLRHRKLEAS
;
A
#
# COMPACT_ATOMS: atom_id res chain seq x y z
N MET A 1 24.06 6.23 26.81
CA MET A 1 24.72 6.67 25.57
C MET A 1 24.27 5.87 24.38
N ILE A 2 24.30 4.55 24.42
CA ILE A 2 23.89 3.62 23.33
C ILE A 2 22.41 3.83 22.92
N GLU A 3 21.49 3.87 23.89
CA GLU A 3 20.07 4.08 23.61
C GLU A 3 19.79 5.39 22.86
N LYS A 4 20.47 6.51 23.25
CA LYS A 4 20.33 7.79 22.52
C LYS A 4 20.86 7.71 21.08
N LEU A 5 21.91 6.92 20.84
CA LEU A 5 22.42 6.74 19.49
C LEU A 5 21.45 5.92 18.64
N LEU A 6 20.96 4.79 19.16
CA LEU A 6 19.99 3.92 18.48
C LEU A 6 18.70 4.66 18.15
N SER A 7 18.17 5.45 19.10
CA SER A 7 16.96 6.24 18.85
C SER A 7 17.16 7.30 17.76
N ARG A 8 18.31 8.00 17.76
CA ARG A 8 18.61 8.98 16.71
C ARG A 8 18.72 8.31 15.33
N LEU A 9 19.38 7.16 15.24
CA LEU A 9 19.46 6.39 13.99
C LEU A 9 18.08 5.96 13.50
N ALA A 10 17.24 5.42 14.41
CA ALA A 10 15.90 5.00 14.07
C ALA A 10 15.01 6.19 13.60
N ILE A 11 15.06 7.34 14.29
CA ILE A 11 14.31 8.55 13.89
C ILE A 11 14.79 9.07 12.53
N SER A 12 16.11 9.05 12.27
CA SER A 12 16.65 9.48 10.97
C SER A 12 16.24 8.54 9.85
N ALA A 13 16.30 7.22 10.07
CA ALA A 13 15.84 6.23 9.10
C ALA A 13 14.34 6.39 8.81
N ALA A 14 13.51 6.60 9.84
CA ALA A 14 12.08 6.84 9.67
C ALA A 14 11.78 8.14 8.91
N ALA A 15 12.57 9.19 9.10
CA ALA A 15 12.41 10.45 8.36
C ALA A 15 12.74 10.32 6.86
N LEU A 16 13.59 9.36 6.47
CA LEU A 16 13.93 9.08 5.08
C LEU A 16 12.98 8.08 4.39
N LEU A 17 12.22 7.30 5.16
CA LEU A 17 11.29 6.30 4.61
C LEU A 17 10.29 6.85 3.58
N PRO A 18 9.69 8.06 3.73
CA PRO A 18 8.77 8.59 2.73
C PRO A 18 9.40 8.70 1.35
N LEU A 19 10.66 9.15 1.31
CA LEU A 19 11.40 9.23 0.05
C LEU A 19 11.69 7.83 -0.52
N ALA A 20 12.09 6.89 0.34
CA ALA A 20 12.34 5.51 -0.07
C ALA A 20 11.09 4.83 -0.64
N HIS A 21 9.93 4.99 -0.01
CA HIS A 21 8.66 4.43 -0.48
C HIS A 21 8.25 4.93 -1.87
N LEU A 22 8.72 6.08 -2.29
CA LEU A 22 8.41 6.65 -3.60
C LEU A 22 9.53 6.47 -4.63
N THR A 23 10.74 6.04 -4.21
CA THR A 23 11.90 6.05 -5.11
C THR A 23 12.59 4.72 -5.27
N SER A 24 12.70 3.87 -4.24
CA SER A 24 13.59 2.71 -4.34
C SER A 24 13.25 1.59 -3.37
N LEU A 25 13.00 0.39 -3.91
CA LEU A 25 12.87 -0.82 -3.10
C LEU A 25 14.13 -1.09 -2.26
N GLY A 26 15.32 -0.97 -2.86
CA GLY A 26 16.58 -1.18 -2.12
C GLY A 26 16.73 -0.21 -0.95
N MET A 27 16.37 1.05 -1.13
CA MET A 27 16.40 2.05 -0.06
C MET A 27 15.36 1.74 1.03
N MET A 28 14.15 1.30 0.65
CA MET A 28 13.14 0.81 1.62
C MET A 28 13.66 -0.36 2.45
N GLU A 29 14.32 -1.32 1.81
CA GLU A 29 14.86 -2.51 2.48
C GLU A 29 16.01 -2.15 3.43
N VAL A 30 16.93 -1.30 3.01
CA VAL A 30 18.04 -0.85 3.87
C VAL A 30 17.52 -0.08 5.08
N LEU A 31 16.62 0.89 4.87
CA LEU A 31 16.04 1.66 5.97
C LEU A 31 15.13 0.79 6.85
N GLY A 32 14.36 -0.12 6.26
CA GLY A 32 13.55 -1.10 6.98
C GLY A 32 14.40 -2.05 7.84
N PHE A 33 15.49 -2.56 7.30
CA PHE A 33 16.45 -3.37 8.06
C PHE A 33 17.10 -2.58 9.19
N LEU A 34 17.51 -1.33 8.94
CA LEU A 34 18.06 -0.46 9.98
C LEU A 34 17.05 -0.20 11.10
N LEU A 35 15.79 0.04 10.76
CA LEU A 35 14.70 0.18 11.74
C LEU A 35 14.44 -1.12 12.49
N PHE A 36 14.51 -2.27 11.82
CA PHE A 36 14.38 -3.56 12.47
C PHE A 36 15.51 -3.81 13.48
N VAL A 37 16.77 -3.62 13.09
CA VAL A 37 17.93 -3.84 13.98
C VAL A 37 17.91 -2.86 15.15
N THR A 38 17.68 -1.58 14.90
CA THR A 38 17.62 -0.57 15.98
C THR A 38 16.40 -0.78 16.87
N GLY A 39 15.26 -1.15 16.30
CA GLY A 39 14.04 -1.48 17.03
C GLY A 39 14.20 -2.72 17.90
N ALA A 40 14.80 -3.79 17.39
CA ALA A 40 15.10 -5.00 18.15
C ALA A 40 16.08 -4.73 19.30
N ALA A 41 17.13 -3.95 19.05
CA ALA A 41 18.09 -3.56 20.10
C ALA A 41 17.41 -2.71 21.20
N LEU A 42 16.60 -1.72 20.82
CA LEU A 42 15.85 -0.87 21.77
C LEU A 42 14.81 -1.70 22.54
N PHE A 43 14.11 -2.60 21.87
CA PHE A 43 13.18 -3.52 22.51
C PHE A 43 13.88 -4.42 23.52
N SER A 44 15.05 -4.99 23.18
CA SER A 44 15.83 -5.84 24.08
C SER A 44 16.30 -5.06 25.32
N LEU A 45 16.77 -3.83 25.15
CA LEU A 45 17.15 -2.98 26.29
C LEU A 45 15.95 -2.67 27.20
N GLU A 46 14.79 -2.35 26.61
CA GLU A 46 13.56 -2.11 27.37
C GLU A 46 13.03 -3.39 28.04
N TRP A 47 13.14 -4.55 27.33
CA TRP A 47 12.74 -5.84 27.88
C TRP A 47 13.54 -6.21 29.12
N LEU A 48 14.85 -6.01 29.09
CA LEU A 48 15.71 -6.27 30.26
C LEU A 48 15.38 -5.38 31.44
N ALA A 49 14.93 -4.14 31.21
CA ALA A 49 14.61 -3.19 32.26
C ALA A 49 13.14 -3.32 32.74
N ALA A 50 12.18 -3.54 31.83
CA ALA A 50 10.76 -3.56 32.08
C ALA A 50 10.00 -4.43 31.06
N PRO A 51 9.98 -5.77 31.24
CA PRO A 51 9.43 -6.72 30.25
C PRO A 51 7.95 -6.44 29.90
N SER A 52 7.12 -6.12 30.90
CA SER A 52 5.70 -5.83 30.70
C SER A 52 5.45 -4.57 29.86
N ALA A 53 6.30 -3.54 30.03
CA ALA A 53 6.21 -2.31 29.26
C ALA A 53 6.63 -2.56 27.80
N ALA A 54 7.72 -3.28 27.57
CA ALA A 54 8.20 -3.65 26.24
C ALA A 54 7.13 -4.45 25.45
N MET A 55 6.57 -5.50 26.06
CA MET A 55 5.49 -6.28 25.45
C MET A 55 4.20 -5.47 25.25
N GLY A 56 3.91 -4.57 26.18
CA GLY A 56 2.74 -3.69 26.06
C GLY A 56 2.77 -2.77 24.84
N ARG A 57 3.95 -2.53 24.23
CA ARG A 57 4.09 -1.75 23.00
C ARG A 57 3.77 -2.54 21.72
N LEU A 58 3.86 -3.87 21.79
CA LEU A 58 3.58 -4.77 20.66
C LEU A 58 2.20 -5.43 20.76
N ARG A 59 1.45 -5.20 21.83
CA ARG A 59 0.16 -5.86 22.08
C ARG A 59 -0.95 -5.23 21.26
N THR A 60 -1.09 -5.69 20.03
CA THR A 60 -2.23 -5.35 19.14
C THR A 60 -3.17 -6.54 18.98
N ALA A 61 -4.46 -6.28 18.77
CA ALA A 61 -5.43 -7.34 18.47
C ALA A 61 -5.13 -8.06 17.12
N ALA A 62 -4.39 -7.39 16.21
CA ALA A 62 -3.93 -8.02 14.98
C ALA A 62 -2.78 -9.03 15.19
N ALA A 63 -2.12 -9.05 16.37
CA ALA A 63 -0.96 -9.93 16.60
C ALA A 63 -1.30 -11.42 16.45
N GLY A 64 -2.46 -11.87 16.96
CA GLY A 64 -2.92 -13.24 16.80
C GLY A 64 -3.13 -13.63 15.33
N PRO A 65 -3.96 -12.90 14.57
CA PRO A 65 -4.12 -13.12 13.13
C PRO A 65 -2.82 -13.06 12.33
N ILE A 66 -1.90 -12.12 12.62
CA ILE A 66 -0.58 -12.03 11.96
C ILE A 66 0.28 -13.26 12.30
N PHE A 67 0.27 -13.70 13.56
CA PHE A 67 0.96 -14.92 13.95
C PHE A 67 0.37 -16.15 13.24
N GLY A 68 -0.94 -16.29 13.20
CA GLY A 68 -1.61 -17.35 12.44
C GLY A 68 -1.27 -17.32 10.95
N TYR A 69 -1.30 -16.13 10.33
CA TYR A 69 -0.86 -15.94 8.94
C TYR A 69 0.56 -16.49 8.74
N THR A 70 1.49 -16.10 9.60
CA THR A 70 2.90 -16.54 9.53
C THR A 70 3.02 -18.05 9.72
N LEU A 71 2.34 -18.62 10.72
CA LEU A 71 2.38 -20.05 11.03
C LEU A 71 1.86 -20.88 9.85
N PHE A 72 0.67 -20.58 9.32
CA PHE A 72 0.12 -21.33 8.21
C PHE A 72 0.91 -21.15 6.91
N SER A 73 1.51 -19.97 6.70
CA SER A 73 2.43 -19.77 5.56
C SER A 73 3.71 -20.60 5.71
N LEU A 74 4.29 -20.67 6.91
CA LEU A 74 5.44 -21.53 7.18
C LEU A 74 5.12 -23.01 7.04
N LEU A 75 3.93 -23.44 7.45
CA LEU A 75 3.46 -24.81 7.23
C LEU A 75 3.31 -25.10 5.73
N SER A 76 2.74 -24.18 4.96
CA SER A 76 2.64 -24.30 3.49
C SER A 76 4.04 -24.44 2.87
N ILE A 77 4.99 -23.57 3.24
CA ILE A 77 6.40 -23.65 2.78
C ILE A 77 7.02 -24.98 3.16
N GLY A 78 6.84 -25.44 4.42
CA GLY A 78 7.39 -26.70 4.92
C GLY A 78 6.91 -27.92 4.14
N LEU A 79 5.64 -27.95 3.75
CA LEU A 79 5.07 -29.04 2.94
C LEU A 79 5.55 -29.03 1.48
N MET A 80 6.04 -27.89 0.98
CA MET A 80 6.53 -27.71 -0.39
C MET A 80 8.06 -27.89 -0.50
N LEU A 81 8.77 -28.17 0.62
CA LEU A 81 10.23 -28.24 0.68
C LEU A 81 10.85 -29.24 -0.33
N GLU A 82 10.11 -30.28 -0.70
CA GLU A 82 10.57 -31.30 -1.67
C GLU A 82 10.25 -30.96 -3.13
N GLN A 83 9.43 -29.93 -3.37
CA GLN A 83 8.84 -29.69 -4.69
C GLN A 83 9.45 -28.53 -5.47
N THR A 84 10.19 -27.61 -4.81
CA THR A 84 10.69 -26.41 -5.49
C THR A 84 12.04 -25.92 -4.99
N ASP A 85 12.86 -25.36 -5.91
CA ASP A 85 14.12 -24.66 -5.62
C ASP A 85 13.91 -23.22 -5.12
N HIS A 86 12.63 -22.76 -5.00
CA HIS A 86 12.27 -21.36 -4.71
C HIS A 86 11.85 -21.09 -3.27
N GLN A 87 12.30 -21.88 -2.31
CA GLN A 87 11.92 -21.76 -0.89
C GLN A 87 12.33 -20.43 -0.26
N LEU A 88 13.51 -19.92 -0.63
CA LEU A 88 13.98 -18.62 -0.12
C LEU A 88 13.08 -17.46 -0.58
N ASP A 89 12.51 -17.54 -1.77
CA ASP A 89 11.59 -16.54 -2.28
C ASP A 89 10.27 -16.60 -1.52
N ALA A 90 9.79 -17.80 -1.19
CA ALA A 90 8.62 -17.98 -0.34
C ALA A 90 8.82 -17.40 1.07
N LEU A 91 9.99 -17.56 1.69
CA LEU A 91 10.32 -16.95 2.98
C LEU A 91 10.40 -15.43 2.91
N ARG A 92 10.89 -14.88 1.80
CA ARG A 92 10.93 -13.42 1.57
C ARG A 92 9.54 -12.79 1.61
N GLU A 93 8.50 -13.54 1.21
CA GLU A 93 7.11 -13.05 1.28
C GLU A 93 6.66 -12.77 2.73
N LEU A 94 7.30 -13.38 3.75
CA LEU A 94 6.95 -13.20 5.17
C LEU A 94 7.73 -12.09 5.88
N LYS A 95 8.76 -11.50 5.26
CA LYS A 95 9.59 -10.45 5.90
C LYS A 95 8.79 -9.24 6.39
N TRP A 96 7.62 -8.96 5.80
CA TRP A 96 6.74 -7.87 6.19
C TRP A 96 6.28 -7.97 7.66
N VAL A 97 6.19 -9.17 8.22
CA VAL A 97 5.80 -9.38 9.62
C VAL A 97 6.82 -8.77 10.57
N LEU A 98 8.11 -9.03 10.31
CA LEU A 98 9.20 -8.44 11.09
C LEU A 98 9.24 -6.92 10.94
N TYR A 99 9.03 -6.43 9.72
CA TYR A 99 8.96 -5.01 9.42
C TYR A 99 7.79 -4.33 10.15
N PHE A 100 6.61 -4.98 10.17
CA PHE A 100 5.44 -4.50 10.89
C PHE A 100 5.71 -4.28 12.38
N PHE A 101 6.23 -5.30 13.08
CA PHE A 101 6.47 -5.20 14.52
C PHE A 101 7.58 -4.20 14.86
N ALA A 102 8.63 -4.12 14.04
CA ALA A 102 9.68 -3.12 14.21
C ALA A 102 9.15 -1.69 14.08
N LEU A 103 8.36 -1.40 13.04
CA LEU A 103 7.71 -0.11 12.82
C LEU A 103 6.70 0.21 13.93
N MET A 104 5.87 -0.75 14.32
CA MET A 104 4.89 -0.58 15.38
C MET A 104 5.54 -0.20 16.70
N TYR A 105 6.63 -0.92 17.09
CA TYR A 105 7.42 -0.60 18.28
C TYR A 105 7.99 0.82 18.18
N PHE A 106 8.60 1.16 17.05
CA PHE A 106 9.18 2.46 16.79
C PHE A 106 8.14 3.58 16.89
N PHE A 107 7.01 3.46 16.19
CA PHE A 107 5.94 4.47 16.23
C PHE A 107 5.34 4.61 17.62
N HIS A 108 5.11 3.51 18.33
CA HIS A 108 4.57 3.60 19.68
C HIS A 108 5.52 4.33 20.65
N ARG A 109 6.83 4.17 20.47
CA ARG A 109 7.84 4.76 21.37
C ARG A 109 8.21 6.19 21.01
N TYR A 110 8.36 6.50 19.72
CA TYR A 110 8.91 7.75 19.21
C TYR A 110 7.90 8.53 18.36
N PHE A 111 6.63 8.31 18.57
CA PHE A 111 5.56 8.81 17.72
C PHE A 111 5.63 10.33 17.48
N THR A 112 5.72 11.14 18.53
CA THR A 112 5.70 12.60 18.43
C THR A 112 6.91 13.14 17.68
N GLU A 113 8.12 12.66 18.05
CA GLU A 113 9.37 13.11 17.45
C GLU A 113 9.54 12.69 15.98
N ALA A 114 9.06 11.48 15.65
CA ALA A 114 9.09 10.97 14.29
C ALA A 114 8.09 11.72 13.40
N TRP A 115 6.96 12.10 13.97
CA TRP A 115 5.85 12.65 13.23
C TRP A 115 6.06 14.07 12.72
N GLU A 116 6.63 14.94 13.54
CA GLU A 116 6.95 16.32 13.17
C GLU A 116 7.86 16.40 11.93
N ARG A 117 8.66 15.37 11.71
CA ARG A 117 9.56 15.28 10.55
C ARG A 117 8.95 14.50 9.38
N TYR A 118 8.10 13.52 9.69
CA TYR A 118 7.58 12.60 8.69
C TYR A 118 6.61 13.28 7.72
N ILE A 119 5.63 14.05 8.20
CA ILE A 119 4.63 14.68 7.34
C ILE A 119 5.24 15.68 6.34
N PRO A 120 6.11 16.62 6.76
CA PRO A 120 6.79 17.49 5.82
C PRO A 120 7.64 16.70 4.80
N ALA A 121 8.38 15.67 5.27
CA ALA A 121 9.20 14.84 4.38
C ALA A 121 8.34 14.09 3.35
N LEU A 122 7.21 13.50 3.77
CA LEU A 122 6.26 12.85 2.86
C LEU A 122 5.67 13.84 1.86
N SER A 123 5.29 15.04 2.31
CA SER A 123 4.74 16.07 1.42
C SER A 123 5.75 16.49 0.35
N VAL A 124 7.03 16.70 0.76
CA VAL A 124 8.12 16.98 -0.20
C VAL A 124 8.31 15.83 -1.17
N ALA A 125 8.38 14.59 -0.67
CA ALA A 125 8.58 13.41 -1.50
C ALA A 125 7.45 13.22 -2.52
N VAL A 126 6.18 13.39 -2.11
CA VAL A 126 5.01 13.32 -3.00
C VAL A 126 5.06 14.42 -4.07
N MET A 127 5.40 15.65 -3.69
CA MET A 127 5.51 16.76 -4.63
C MET A 127 6.62 16.52 -5.66
N LEU A 128 7.82 16.16 -5.21
CA LEU A 128 8.95 15.85 -6.10
C LEU A 128 8.64 14.68 -7.03
N MET A 129 7.99 13.63 -6.52
CA MET A 129 7.58 12.51 -7.34
C MET A 129 6.52 12.90 -8.37
N GLY A 130 5.55 13.75 -8.01
CA GLY A 130 4.58 14.29 -8.96
C GLY A 130 5.24 15.07 -10.09
N ILE A 131 6.22 15.92 -9.78
CA ILE A 131 7.02 16.65 -10.78
C ILE A 131 7.83 15.68 -11.65
N PHE A 132 8.51 14.71 -11.03
CA PHE A 132 9.30 13.72 -11.76
C PHE A 132 8.45 12.89 -12.72
N THR A 133 7.28 12.44 -12.30
CA THR A 133 6.34 11.70 -13.16
C THR A 133 5.85 12.55 -14.34
N LEU A 134 5.63 13.85 -14.13
CA LEU A 134 5.30 14.77 -15.21
C LEU A 134 6.46 14.89 -16.23
N CYS A 135 7.70 15.02 -15.76
CA CYS A 135 8.88 15.03 -16.62
C CYS A 135 9.04 13.70 -17.39
N GLN A 136 8.78 12.56 -16.74
CA GLN A 136 8.76 11.27 -17.43
C GLN A 136 7.70 11.23 -18.53
N PHE A 137 6.49 11.68 -18.22
CA PHE A 137 5.38 11.66 -19.18
C PHE A 137 5.66 12.48 -20.42
N LEU A 138 6.20 13.69 -20.24
CA LEU A 138 6.42 14.64 -21.35
C LEU A 138 7.71 14.37 -22.13
N TYR A 139 8.80 14.00 -21.45
CA TYR A 139 10.14 13.95 -22.02
C TYR A 139 10.78 12.57 -22.02
N GLY A 140 10.16 11.55 -21.42
CA GLY A 140 10.75 10.23 -21.26
C GLY A 140 11.97 10.22 -20.34
N TRP A 141 12.03 11.11 -19.35
CA TRP A 141 13.22 11.25 -18.50
C TRP A 141 13.34 10.09 -17.50
N GLU A 142 14.40 9.27 -17.64
CA GLU A 142 14.61 8.05 -16.84
C GLU A 142 15.83 8.09 -15.91
N TRP A 143 16.46 9.25 -15.73
CA TRP A 143 17.58 9.35 -14.79
C TRP A 143 17.14 8.89 -13.37
N PRO A 144 17.92 8.09 -12.64
CA PRO A 144 19.31 7.63 -12.93
C PRO A 144 19.40 6.23 -13.60
N ARG A 145 18.38 5.75 -14.29
CA ARG A 145 18.39 4.40 -14.87
C ARG A 145 19.33 4.33 -16.07
N SER A 146 19.95 3.15 -16.22
CA SER A 146 20.82 2.83 -17.36
C SER A 146 20.07 2.16 -18.53
N GLN A 147 18.86 1.65 -18.29
CA GLN A 147 18.03 0.98 -19.29
C GLN A 147 16.66 1.63 -19.34
N SER A 148 16.14 1.84 -20.55
CA SER A 148 14.79 2.37 -20.72
C SER A 148 13.74 1.34 -20.30
N VAL A 149 12.87 1.77 -19.38
CA VAL A 149 11.69 1.00 -18.92
C VAL A 149 10.40 1.69 -19.35
N LEU A 150 10.50 2.93 -19.84
CA LEU A 150 9.33 3.70 -20.25
C LEU A 150 8.83 3.21 -21.61
N ALA A 151 7.57 2.80 -21.65
CA ALA A 151 6.91 2.49 -22.91
C ALA A 151 6.44 3.77 -23.59
N PRO A 152 6.75 4.01 -24.87
CA PRO A 152 6.19 5.13 -25.61
C PRO A 152 4.68 4.94 -25.78
N TRP A 153 3.94 6.05 -25.65
CA TRP A 153 2.49 6.11 -25.85
C TRP A 153 2.17 7.29 -26.77
N GLY A 154 2.25 7.07 -28.07
CA GLY A 154 2.19 8.18 -29.04
C GLY A 154 3.33 9.17 -28.83
N SER A 155 2.97 10.43 -28.54
CA SER A 155 3.96 11.50 -28.24
C SER A 155 4.39 11.57 -26.77
N TYR A 156 3.93 10.65 -25.91
CA TYR A 156 4.16 10.66 -24.48
C TYR A 156 4.72 9.31 -24.01
N TYR A 157 5.05 9.23 -22.72
CA TYR A 157 5.59 8.01 -22.12
C TYR A 157 4.69 7.53 -20.97
N ARG A 158 4.54 6.22 -20.85
CA ARG A 158 3.86 5.63 -19.70
C ARG A 158 4.76 5.68 -18.48
N VAL A 159 4.34 6.40 -17.45
CA VAL A 159 5.16 6.69 -16.27
C VAL A 159 5.31 5.48 -15.36
N THR A 160 6.52 5.26 -14.86
CA THR A 160 6.84 4.22 -13.87
C THR A 160 7.46 4.77 -12.58
N GLY A 161 7.69 6.09 -12.49
CA GLY A 161 8.48 6.68 -11.42
C GLY A 161 9.92 6.15 -11.44
N PHE A 162 10.42 5.75 -10.29
CA PHE A 162 11.70 5.05 -10.15
C PHE A 162 11.55 3.51 -10.10
N PHE A 163 10.34 2.99 -10.24
CA PHE A 163 10.05 1.55 -10.27
C PHE A 163 10.04 1.01 -11.69
N ASN A 164 10.05 -0.31 -11.82
CA ASN A 164 10.03 -0.97 -13.12
C ASN A 164 8.61 -1.05 -13.71
N GLN A 165 7.59 -0.89 -12.87
CA GLN A 165 6.19 -1.05 -13.25
C GLN A 165 5.35 0.19 -12.86
N PRO A 166 4.43 0.62 -13.75
CA PRO A 166 3.52 1.73 -13.45
C PRO A 166 2.61 1.45 -12.25
N GLN A 167 2.28 0.19 -11.98
CA GLN A 167 1.44 -0.21 -10.86
C GLN A 167 2.11 0.05 -9.51
N SER A 168 3.42 -0.19 -9.39
CA SER A 168 4.17 0.03 -8.15
C SER A 168 4.18 1.50 -7.75
N ILE A 169 4.46 2.43 -8.69
CA ILE A 169 4.40 3.86 -8.38
C ILE A 169 2.96 4.32 -8.14
N ALA A 170 1.98 3.82 -8.90
CA ALA A 170 0.58 4.15 -8.70
C ALA A 170 0.10 3.76 -7.30
N GLY A 171 0.47 2.56 -6.83
CA GLY A 171 0.15 2.07 -5.48
C GLY A 171 0.77 2.94 -4.38
N ASN A 172 2.08 3.15 -4.43
CA ASN A 172 2.81 3.90 -3.41
C ASN A 172 2.43 5.38 -3.37
N LEU A 173 2.44 6.05 -4.51
CA LEU A 173 2.12 7.47 -4.62
C LEU A 173 0.65 7.74 -4.26
N GLY A 174 -0.27 6.88 -4.69
CA GLY A 174 -1.68 7.02 -4.38
C GLY A 174 -1.99 6.87 -2.89
N MET A 175 -1.39 5.89 -2.21
CA MET A 175 -1.50 5.77 -0.74
C MET A 175 -0.99 7.02 -0.03
N ALA A 176 0.19 7.53 -0.44
CA ALA A 176 0.77 8.74 0.14
C ALA A 176 -0.11 9.99 -0.08
N VAL A 177 -0.65 10.16 -1.29
CA VAL A 177 -1.58 11.23 -1.65
C VAL A 177 -2.83 11.20 -0.76
N PHE A 178 -3.47 10.03 -0.63
CA PHE A 178 -4.69 9.92 0.17
C PHE A 178 -4.44 10.03 1.66
N PHE A 179 -3.27 9.63 2.13
CA PHE A 179 -2.86 9.87 3.50
C PHE A 179 -2.74 11.37 3.79
N LEU A 180 -2.05 12.13 2.93
CA LEU A 180 -1.93 13.59 3.06
C LEU A 180 -3.28 14.29 2.90
N LEU A 181 -4.12 13.85 1.97
CA LEU A 181 -5.47 14.38 1.79
C LEU A 181 -6.32 14.17 3.06
N GLY A 182 -6.28 12.98 3.66
CA GLY A 182 -7.02 12.69 4.88
C GLY A 182 -6.60 13.56 6.06
N ILE A 183 -5.29 13.81 6.21
CA ILE A 183 -4.75 14.73 7.22
C ILE A 183 -5.28 16.16 6.97
N GLY A 184 -5.20 16.65 5.73
CA GLY A 184 -5.69 17.98 5.38
C GLY A 184 -7.18 18.17 5.64
N LEU A 185 -7.99 17.18 5.26
CA LEU A 185 -9.45 17.23 5.47
C LEU A 185 -9.84 17.15 6.95
N ALA A 186 -9.14 16.37 7.76
CA ALA A 186 -9.39 16.28 9.19
C ALA A 186 -9.01 17.60 9.93
N GLY A 187 -7.88 18.21 9.56
CA GLY A 187 -7.49 19.52 10.07
C GLY A 187 -8.50 20.60 9.72
N PHE A 188 -9.04 20.61 8.51
CA PHE A 188 -10.09 21.52 8.09
C PHE A 188 -11.41 21.34 8.86
N SER A 189 -11.76 20.09 9.19
CA SER A 189 -12.99 19.77 9.93
C SER A 189 -12.90 20.11 11.42
N ALA A 190 -11.71 20.03 12.02
CA ALA A 190 -11.50 20.27 13.44
C ALA A 190 -11.54 21.77 13.81
N HIS A 191 -11.14 22.66 12.90
CA HIS A 191 -11.06 24.09 13.14
C HIS A 191 -11.57 24.92 11.94
N PRO A 192 -12.90 24.93 11.67
CA PRO A 192 -13.44 25.66 10.51
C PRO A 192 -13.27 27.19 10.60
N GLN A 193 -13.12 27.73 11.81
CA GLN A 193 -12.95 29.19 12.03
C GLN A 193 -11.50 29.64 12.17
N SER A 194 -10.63 28.76 12.63
CA SER A 194 -9.18 28.99 12.69
C SER A 194 -8.48 28.34 11.52
N ALA A 195 -9.12 28.28 10.37
CA ALA A 195 -8.52 27.74 9.17
C ALA A 195 -7.10 28.34 8.98
N GLU A 196 -6.14 27.84 9.73
CA GLU A 196 -4.80 27.69 9.22
C GLU A 196 -5.03 26.91 7.95
N ARG A 197 -5.18 27.68 6.86
CA ARG A 197 -5.45 27.24 5.52
C ARG A 197 -4.57 26.04 5.29
N ALA A 198 -5.14 24.91 4.88
CA ALA A 198 -4.36 23.74 4.54
C ALA A 198 -3.12 24.23 3.81
N SER A 199 -1.94 23.99 4.39
CA SER A 199 -0.71 24.64 3.91
C SER A 199 -0.71 24.57 2.40
N PRO A 200 -0.53 25.67 1.64
CA PRO A 200 -0.51 25.65 0.16
C PRO A 200 0.42 24.56 -0.37
N PHE A 201 1.44 24.26 0.43
CA PHE A 201 2.37 23.18 0.16
C PHE A 201 1.71 21.79 0.25
N LEU A 202 0.85 21.52 1.22
CA LEU A 202 0.10 20.26 1.31
C LEU A 202 -0.87 20.10 0.12
N VAL A 203 -1.56 21.18 -0.24
CA VAL A 203 -2.46 21.18 -1.40
C VAL A 203 -1.69 20.91 -2.69
N ALA A 204 -0.54 21.57 -2.90
CA ALA A 204 0.32 21.34 -4.06
C ALA A 204 0.85 19.90 -4.11
N SER A 205 1.26 19.33 -2.96
CA SER A 205 1.71 17.94 -2.87
C SER A 205 0.62 16.95 -3.28
N VAL A 206 -0.60 17.12 -2.76
CA VAL A 206 -1.75 16.27 -3.11
C VAL A 206 -2.10 16.43 -4.59
N ALA A 207 -2.14 17.64 -5.12
CA ALA A 207 -2.49 17.90 -6.51
C ALA A 207 -1.46 17.29 -7.48
N LEU A 208 -0.16 17.57 -7.27
CA LEU A 208 0.93 17.03 -8.10
C LEU A 208 1.06 15.52 -7.97
N GLY A 209 0.92 14.98 -6.77
CA GLY A 209 0.92 13.54 -6.55
C GLY A 209 -0.26 12.84 -7.25
N SER A 210 -1.49 13.41 -7.16
CA SER A 210 -2.66 12.88 -7.87
C SER A 210 -2.47 12.90 -9.39
N LEU A 211 -1.92 14.00 -9.92
CA LEU A 211 -1.53 14.06 -11.32
C LEU A 211 -0.53 12.97 -11.67
N GLY A 212 0.50 12.77 -10.85
CA GLY A 212 1.47 11.70 -11.04
C GLY A 212 0.83 10.31 -11.13
N VAL A 213 -0.14 10.00 -10.25
CA VAL A 213 -0.90 8.74 -10.31
C VAL A 213 -1.70 8.64 -11.61
N LEU A 214 -2.36 9.70 -12.06
CA LEU A 214 -3.11 9.71 -13.33
C LEU A 214 -2.21 9.43 -14.53
N LEU A 215 -1.00 10.00 -14.54
CA LEU A 215 -0.03 9.86 -15.63
C LEU A 215 0.59 8.46 -15.72
N THR A 216 0.43 7.59 -14.71
CA THR A 216 0.82 6.17 -14.82
C THR A 216 -0.01 5.42 -15.86
N LEU A 217 -1.12 5.97 -16.30
CA LEU A 217 -2.10 5.36 -17.21
C LEU A 217 -2.57 3.97 -16.72
N THR A 218 -2.59 3.78 -15.40
CA THR A 218 -3.04 2.55 -14.75
C THR A 218 -4.52 2.67 -14.40
N ARG A 219 -5.39 1.94 -15.11
CA ARG A 219 -6.86 2.01 -14.93
C ARG A 219 -7.31 1.71 -13.51
N ALA A 220 -6.73 0.67 -12.89
CA ALA A 220 -7.00 0.34 -11.50
C ALA A 220 -6.74 1.53 -10.55
N ALA A 221 -5.65 2.27 -10.79
CA ALA A 221 -5.31 3.45 -10.00
C ALA A 221 -6.30 4.60 -10.21
N TRP A 222 -6.84 4.78 -11.42
CA TRP A 222 -7.88 5.78 -11.68
C TRP A 222 -9.17 5.45 -10.93
N VAL A 223 -9.59 4.18 -10.94
CA VAL A 223 -10.75 3.72 -10.15
C VAL A 223 -10.47 3.92 -8.66
N GLY A 224 -9.28 3.55 -8.21
CA GLY A 224 -8.84 3.77 -6.82
C GLY A 224 -8.90 5.24 -6.40
N LEU A 225 -8.33 6.15 -7.23
CA LEU A 225 -8.41 7.61 -7.02
C LEU A 225 -9.86 8.07 -6.92
N ALA A 226 -10.68 7.65 -7.88
CA ALA A 226 -12.06 8.04 -7.99
C ALA A 226 -12.88 7.65 -6.75
N VAL A 227 -12.89 6.36 -6.42
CA VAL A 227 -13.67 5.83 -5.30
C VAL A 227 -13.18 6.39 -3.97
N THR A 228 -11.86 6.46 -3.76
CA THR A 228 -11.31 6.98 -2.50
C THR A 228 -11.58 8.47 -2.35
N LEU A 229 -11.56 9.26 -3.43
CA LEU A 229 -11.93 10.68 -3.39
C LEU A 229 -13.41 10.86 -3.04
N VAL A 230 -14.32 10.04 -3.61
CA VAL A 230 -15.75 10.06 -3.23
C VAL A 230 -15.91 9.79 -1.73
N VAL A 231 -15.22 8.78 -1.21
CA VAL A 231 -15.26 8.45 0.22
C VAL A 231 -14.70 9.61 1.06
N ALA A 232 -13.58 10.21 0.66
CA ALA A 232 -12.96 11.33 1.34
C ALA A 232 -13.91 12.53 1.44
N LEU A 233 -14.52 12.91 0.32
CA LEU A 233 -15.45 14.05 0.25
C LEU A 233 -16.79 13.75 0.97
N ALA A 234 -17.31 12.53 0.85
CA ALA A 234 -18.51 12.11 1.55
C ALA A 234 -18.35 12.12 3.09
N ARG A 235 -17.14 11.90 3.60
CA ARG A 235 -16.82 12.03 5.03
C ARG A 235 -16.87 13.47 5.52
N VAL A 236 -16.51 14.43 4.68
CA VAL A 236 -16.65 15.87 5.00
C VAL A 236 -18.13 16.26 4.92
N ASN A 237 -18.78 15.93 3.83
CA ASN A 237 -20.22 16.16 3.63
C ASN A 237 -20.74 15.22 2.53
N LYS A 238 -21.84 14.50 2.80
CA LYS A 238 -22.46 13.57 1.85
C LYS A 238 -22.77 14.21 0.48
N LYS A 239 -23.14 15.49 0.47
CA LYS A 239 -23.41 16.23 -0.80
C LYS A 239 -22.15 16.31 -1.68
N TRP A 240 -20.98 16.56 -1.11
CA TRP A 240 -19.72 16.60 -1.84
C TRP A 240 -19.33 15.23 -2.41
N GLY A 241 -19.61 14.15 -1.68
CA GLY A 241 -19.42 12.80 -2.21
C GLY A 241 -20.29 12.53 -3.44
N VAL A 242 -21.56 12.93 -3.41
CA VAL A 242 -22.47 12.79 -4.56
C VAL A 242 -21.99 13.65 -5.74
N ILE A 243 -21.60 14.91 -5.49
CA ILE A 243 -21.07 15.80 -6.54
C ILE A 243 -19.80 15.20 -7.17
N ALA A 244 -18.90 14.65 -6.37
CA ALA A 244 -17.69 14.01 -6.87
C ALA A 244 -18.02 12.77 -7.73
N LEU A 245 -18.97 11.94 -7.29
CA LEU A 245 -19.41 10.77 -8.05
C LEU A 245 -19.99 11.17 -9.41
N LEU A 246 -20.88 12.17 -9.43
CA LEU A 246 -21.48 12.68 -10.67
C LEU A 246 -20.44 13.34 -11.58
N GLY A 247 -19.53 14.13 -11.01
CA GLY A 247 -18.43 14.74 -11.76
C GLY A 247 -17.51 13.73 -12.41
N MET A 248 -17.17 12.65 -11.69
CA MET A 248 -16.37 11.56 -12.26
C MET A 248 -17.10 10.78 -13.34
N ALA A 249 -18.38 10.48 -13.15
CA ALA A 249 -19.19 9.85 -14.20
C ALA A 249 -19.19 10.72 -15.47
N LEU A 250 -19.38 12.04 -15.32
CA LEU A 250 -19.33 12.98 -16.43
C LEU A 250 -17.96 13.03 -17.10
N LEU A 251 -16.85 13.01 -16.32
CA LEU A 251 -15.49 12.98 -16.87
C LEU A 251 -15.23 11.69 -17.67
N VAL A 252 -15.65 10.53 -17.16
CA VAL A 252 -15.53 9.26 -17.90
C VAL A 252 -16.32 9.32 -19.21
N ILE A 253 -17.57 9.75 -19.16
CA ILE A 253 -18.41 9.89 -20.35
C ILE A 253 -17.78 10.88 -21.35
N SER A 254 -17.35 12.05 -20.90
CA SER A 254 -16.69 13.05 -21.73
C SER A 254 -15.40 12.51 -22.36
N SER A 255 -14.60 11.75 -21.60
CA SER A 255 -13.36 11.16 -22.10
C SER A 255 -13.59 10.14 -23.21
N LEU A 256 -14.68 9.37 -23.16
CA LEU A 256 -15.03 8.40 -24.21
C LEU A 256 -15.36 9.07 -25.55
N TYR A 257 -15.82 10.33 -25.53
CA TYR A 257 -16.21 11.06 -26.73
C TYR A 257 -15.17 12.07 -27.24
N SER A 258 -14.13 12.37 -26.47
CA SER A 258 -13.24 13.51 -26.75
C SER A 258 -11.97 13.18 -27.54
N GLY A 259 -11.69 11.90 -27.89
CA GLY A 259 -10.41 11.52 -28.52
C GLY A 259 -9.18 11.94 -27.69
N SER A 260 -9.34 12.08 -26.39
CA SER A 260 -8.26 12.43 -25.47
C SER A 260 -7.38 11.20 -25.17
N ILE A 261 -6.11 11.41 -24.76
CA ILE A 261 -5.21 10.32 -24.34
C ILE A 261 -5.88 9.40 -23.31
N PHE A 262 -6.67 9.96 -22.39
CA PHE A 262 -7.44 9.21 -21.41
C PHE A 262 -8.62 8.47 -22.05
N GLY A 263 -9.29 9.09 -23.01
CA GLY A 263 -10.36 8.48 -23.81
C GLY A 263 -9.83 7.35 -24.69
N ASP A 264 -8.71 7.58 -25.37
CA ASP A 264 -8.03 6.55 -26.16
C ASP A 264 -7.58 5.37 -25.28
N ARG A 265 -7.09 5.64 -24.06
CA ARG A 265 -6.75 4.58 -23.09
C ARG A 265 -8.00 3.84 -22.60
N LEU A 266 -9.13 4.51 -22.45
CA LEU A 266 -10.40 3.87 -22.07
C LEU A 266 -11.05 3.14 -23.25
N SER A 267 -10.98 3.71 -24.47
CA SER A 267 -11.66 3.19 -25.67
C SER A 267 -10.82 2.21 -26.47
N SER A 268 -9.50 2.42 -26.61
CA SER A 268 -8.63 1.49 -27.33
C SER A 268 -8.60 0.12 -26.68
N ASP A 269 -8.82 0.09 -25.38
CA ASP A 269 -8.89 -1.17 -24.62
C ASP A 269 -10.27 -1.85 -24.71
N VAL A 270 -11.31 -1.13 -25.09
CA VAL A 270 -12.62 -1.74 -25.39
C VAL A 270 -12.61 -2.41 -26.76
N VAL A 271 -11.81 -1.90 -27.71
CA VAL A 271 -11.77 -2.42 -29.09
C VAL A 271 -10.56 -3.34 -29.37
N VAL A 272 -9.41 -3.12 -28.66
CA VAL A 272 -8.13 -3.84 -28.93
C VAL A 272 -7.71 -4.74 -27.77
N ASN A 273 -8.30 -4.60 -26.57
CA ASN A 273 -7.92 -5.32 -25.37
C ASN A 273 -9.06 -6.10 -24.69
N THR A 274 -9.90 -6.74 -25.44
CA THR A 274 -10.47 -8.03 -25.02
C THR A 274 -9.36 -8.91 -24.42
N LYS A 275 -8.20 -8.97 -25.04
CA LYS A 275 -7.02 -9.70 -24.55
C LYS A 275 -6.62 -9.40 -23.08
N SER A 276 -6.59 -8.17 -22.63
CA SER A 276 -6.18 -7.86 -21.24
C SER A 276 -7.20 -8.31 -20.19
N ILE A 277 -8.49 -8.28 -20.52
CA ILE A 277 -9.56 -8.79 -19.64
C ILE A 277 -9.58 -10.33 -19.74
N GLU A 278 -9.48 -10.88 -20.94
CA GLU A 278 -9.43 -12.32 -21.19
C GLU A 278 -8.24 -12.96 -20.46
N VAL A 279 -7.03 -12.41 -20.59
CA VAL A 279 -5.85 -12.86 -19.84
C VAL A 279 -6.08 -12.84 -18.33
N ARG A 280 -6.72 -11.78 -17.78
CA ARG A 280 -7.04 -11.75 -16.34
C ARG A 280 -8.05 -12.81 -15.93
N LEU A 281 -9.07 -13.04 -16.74
CA LEU A 281 -10.04 -14.10 -16.48
C LEU A 281 -9.39 -15.49 -16.54
N GLU A 282 -8.45 -15.72 -17.48
CA GLU A 282 -7.66 -16.94 -17.53
C GLU A 282 -6.76 -17.10 -16.29
N LEU A 283 -6.05 -16.04 -15.88
CA LEU A 283 -5.26 -16.03 -14.66
C LEU A 283 -6.12 -16.29 -13.42
N TRP A 284 -7.32 -15.72 -13.36
CA TRP A 284 -8.27 -15.97 -12.26
C TRP A 284 -8.75 -17.42 -12.26
N ALA A 285 -9.10 -17.96 -13.42
CA ALA A 285 -9.51 -19.35 -13.55
C ALA A 285 -8.39 -20.32 -13.15
N ALA A 286 -7.16 -20.06 -13.60
CA ALA A 286 -5.99 -20.88 -13.25
C ALA A 286 -5.67 -20.83 -11.76
N ASN A 287 -5.63 -19.63 -11.15
CA ASN A 287 -5.40 -19.50 -9.71
C ASN A 287 -6.56 -20.10 -8.88
N TRP A 288 -7.81 -20.04 -9.37
CA TRP A 288 -8.93 -20.73 -8.75
C TRP A 288 -8.80 -22.25 -8.79
N GLN A 289 -8.32 -22.80 -9.90
CA GLN A 289 -8.04 -24.26 -10.03
C GLN A 289 -6.90 -24.68 -9.08
N MET A 290 -5.83 -23.89 -8.95
CA MET A 290 -4.78 -24.15 -7.97
C MET A 290 -5.34 -24.16 -6.54
N PHE A 291 -6.18 -23.19 -6.20
CA PHE A 291 -6.86 -23.17 -4.92
C PHE A 291 -7.72 -24.44 -4.70
N LEU A 292 -8.50 -24.87 -5.69
CA LEU A 292 -9.32 -26.09 -5.57
C LEU A 292 -8.48 -27.34 -5.41
N SER A 293 -7.29 -27.40 -6.01
CA SER A 293 -6.37 -28.54 -5.87
C SER A 293 -5.74 -28.64 -4.47
N GLN A 294 -5.48 -27.48 -3.84
CA GLN A 294 -4.85 -27.39 -2.51
C GLN A 294 -5.55 -26.31 -1.63
N PRO A 295 -6.80 -26.53 -1.22
CA PRO A 295 -7.64 -25.47 -0.65
C PRO A 295 -7.20 -24.98 0.73
N TYR A 296 -6.50 -25.79 1.52
CA TYR A 296 -6.17 -25.44 2.89
C TYR A 296 -4.91 -24.60 3.03
N LEU A 297 -3.84 -24.99 2.37
CA LEU A 297 -2.52 -24.36 2.48
C LEU A 297 -1.98 -23.78 1.16
N GLY A 298 -2.76 -23.92 0.08
CA GLY A 298 -2.36 -23.45 -1.24
C GLY A 298 -1.16 -24.21 -1.83
N VAL A 299 -0.66 -23.73 -2.95
CA VAL A 299 0.47 -24.34 -3.66
C VAL A 299 1.84 -23.86 -3.15
N GLY A 300 1.87 -22.99 -2.17
CA GLY A 300 3.05 -22.37 -1.58
C GLY A 300 3.14 -20.87 -1.89
N PRO A 301 3.62 -20.03 -0.94
CA PRO A 301 3.78 -18.60 -1.14
C PRO A 301 4.65 -18.28 -2.35
N GLY A 302 4.10 -17.58 -3.35
CA GLY A 302 4.77 -17.24 -4.59
C GLY A 302 4.96 -18.39 -5.59
N GLN A 303 4.56 -19.63 -5.25
CA GLN A 303 4.72 -20.79 -6.11
C GLN A 303 3.67 -20.90 -7.23
N ASN A 304 2.54 -20.23 -7.07
CA ASN A 304 1.49 -20.19 -8.09
C ASN A 304 1.99 -19.68 -9.45
N LEU A 305 2.96 -18.78 -9.49
CA LEU A 305 3.59 -18.32 -10.73
C LEU A 305 4.31 -19.45 -11.48
N PHE A 306 5.01 -20.32 -10.75
CA PHE A 306 5.77 -21.42 -11.37
C PHE A 306 4.87 -22.55 -11.85
N GLN A 307 3.71 -22.73 -11.22
CA GLN A 307 2.74 -23.77 -11.59
C GLN A 307 1.79 -23.34 -12.71
N LEU A 308 1.72 -22.05 -13.07
CA LEU A 308 0.83 -21.55 -14.12
C LEU A 308 1.03 -22.28 -15.45
N GLY A 309 2.27 -22.58 -15.85
CA GLY A 309 2.58 -23.28 -17.10
C GLY A 309 1.93 -24.66 -17.18
N GLU A 310 1.92 -25.43 -16.09
CA GLU A 310 1.27 -26.74 -16.03
C GLU A 310 -0.25 -26.62 -16.09
N VAL A 311 -0.83 -25.68 -15.32
CA VAL A 311 -2.28 -25.45 -15.29
C VAL A 311 -2.78 -24.99 -16.65
N TYR A 312 -2.05 -24.11 -17.34
CA TYR A 312 -2.39 -23.69 -18.69
C TYR A 312 -2.29 -24.82 -19.72
N ALA A 313 -1.25 -25.66 -19.62
CA ALA A 313 -1.11 -26.81 -20.50
C ALA A 313 -2.28 -27.79 -20.32
N GLN A 314 -2.76 -28.00 -19.09
CA GLN A 314 -3.92 -28.86 -18.82
C GLN A 314 -5.24 -28.24 -19.29
N ALA A 315 -5.37 -26.91 -19.14
CA ALA A 315 -6.61 -26.17 -19.47
C ALA A 315 -6.70 -25.79 -20.96
N ALA A 316 -5.65 -26.03 -21.77
CA ALA A 316 -5.55 -25.65 -23.20
C ALA A 316 -5.89 -24.15 -23.42
N VAL A 317 -5.34 -23.27 -22.58
CA VAL A 317 -5.64 -21.82 -22.61
C VAL A 317 -4.92 -21.13 -23.76
N GLU A 318 -5.58 -20.17 -24.36
CA GLU A 318 -5.13 -19.52 -25.59
C GLU A 318 -3.89 -18.64 -25.40
N HIS A 319 -3.79 -17.94 -24.26
CA HIS A 319 -2.75 -16.91 -24.05
C HIS A 319 -1.53 -17.40 -23.27
N GLY A 320 -1.69 -18.32 -22.32
CA GLY A 320 -0.60 -18.93 -21.53
C GLY A 320 0.32 -17.91 -20.80
N VAL A 321 -0.21 -16.75 -20.39
CA VAL A 321 0.59 -15.68 -19.79
C VAL A 321 0.98 -16.05 -18.38
N ILE A 322 2.27 -16.00 -18.07
CA ILE A 322 2.78 -16.23 -16.72
C ILE A 322 2.85 -14.88 -16.01
N ASP A 323 1.88 -14.62 -15.14
CA ASP A 323 1.81 -13.42 -14.29
C ASP A 323 1.01 -13.75 -13.01
N ARG A 324 0.96 -12.82 -12.08
CA ARG A 324 0.16 -12.95 -10.86
C ARG A 324 -1.34 -12.93 -11.17
N ALA A 325 -2.16 -13.34 -10.19
CA ALA A 325 -3.62 -13.34 -10.33
C ALA A 325 -4.25 -11.95 -10.56
N HIS A 326 -3.51 -10.86 -10.41
CA HIS A 326 -4.06 -9.50 -10.41
C HIS A 326 -5.29 -9.34 -9.50
N ASN A 327 -5.28 -10.00 -8.36
CA ASN A 327 -6.27 -9.90 -7.30
C ASN A 327 -5.66 -10.44 -6.00
N ASN A 328 -5.57 -9.60 -4.97
CA ASN A 328 -4.92 -9.97 -3.70
C ASN A 328 -5.57 -11.19 -3.03
N VAL A 329 -6.89 -11.29 -3.06
CA VAL A 329 -7.60 -12.39 -2.38
C VAL A 329 -7.35 -13.70 -3.12
N LEU A 330 -7.47 -13.69 -4.44
CA LEU A 330 -7.28 -14.88 -5.27
C LEU A 330 -5.82 -15.35 -5.24
N GLU A 331 -4.88 -14.42 -5.24
CA GLU A 331 -3.45 -14.71 -5.06
C GLU A 331 -3.18 -15.40 -3.72
N HIS A 332 -3.77 -14.92 -2.60
CA HIS A 332 -3.64 -15.59 -1.30
C HIS A 332 -4.30 -16.97 -1.29
N LEU A 333 -5.49 -17.10 -1.90
CA LEU A 333 -6.18 -18.38 -1.98
C LEU A 333 -5.35 -19.42 -2.73
N ALA A 334 -4.85 -19.09 -3.90
CA ALA A 334 -4.05 -19.99 -4.70
C ALA A 334 -2.70 -20.32 -4.04
N ALA A 335 -1.95 -19.30 -3.65
CA ALA A 335 -0.61 -19.47 -3.11
C ALA A 335 -0.59 -20.04 -1.68
N MET A 336 -1.54 -19.65 -0.80
CA MET A 336 -1.47 -19.92 0.64
C MET A 336 -2.73 -20.55 1.24
N GLY A 337 -3.76 -20.80 0.42
CA GLY A 337 -5.01 -21.45 0.83
C GLY A 337 -5.94 -20.59 1.69
N ILE A 338 -7.06 -21.21 2.10
CA ILE A 338 -8.17 -20.52 2.76
C ILE A 338 -7.81 -19.97 4.14
N PHE A 339 -6.94 -20.64 4.89
CA PHE A 339 -6.57 -20.17 6.24
C PHE A 339 -5.81 -18.87 6.18
N VAL A 340 -4.77 -18.78 5.32
CA VAL A 340 -3.96 -17.58 5.20
C VAL A 340 -4.74 -16.45 4.52
N ALA A 341 -5.55 -16.74 3.49
CA ALA A 341 -6.43 -15.76 2.86
C ALA A 341 -7.43 -15.16 3.85
N SER A 342 -8.04 -15.98 4.71
CA SER A 342 -8.97 -15.52 5.76
C SER A 342 -8.25 -14.64 6.78
N LEU A 343 -7.05 -15.02 7.22
CA LEU A 343 -6.25 -14.25 8.17
C LEU A 343 -5.79 -12.92 7.57
N TYR A 344 -5.41 -12.89 6.27
CA TYR A 344 -5.14 -11.65 5.55
C TYR A 344 -6.35 -10.70 5.58
N LEU A 345 -7.54 -11.20 5.28
CA LEU A 345 -8.77 -10.40 5.30
C LEU A 345 -9.11 -9.89 6.72
N ILE A 346 -8.88 -10.71 7.75
CA ILE A 346 -9.07 -10.31 9.15
C ILE A 346 -8.08 -9.20 9.52
N VAL A 347 -6.80 -9.33 9.15
CA VAL A 347 -5.76 -8.30 9.40
C VAL A 347 -6.11 -7.01 8.67
N ALA A 348 -6.42 -7.07 7.38
CA ALA A 348 -6.81 -5.91 6.58
C ALA A 348 -8.06 -5.22 7.13
N GLY A 349 -9.10 -6.01 7.44
CA GLY A 349 -10.34 -5.51 8.05
C GLY A 349 -10.12 -4.87 9.41
N TYR A 350 -9.27 -5.45 10.25
CA TYR A 350 -8.91 -4.87 11.55
C TYR A 350 -8.25 -3.49 11.39
N PHE A 351 -7.29 -3.33 10.47
CA PHE A 351 -6.61 -2.05 10.30
C PHE A 351 -7.50 -0.98 9.66
N LEU A 352 -8.39 -1.37 8.74
CA LEU A 352 -9.42 -0.47 8.22
C LEU A 352 -10.36 -0.01 9.35
N TRP A 353 -10.83 -0.93 10.18
CA TRP A 353 -11.68 -0.63 11.32
C TRP A 353 -10.97 0.25 12.36
N ALA A 354 -9.71 -0.04 12.70
CA ALA A 354 -8.93 0.76 13.65
C ALA A 354 -8.72 2.20 13.14
N ALA A 355 -8.36 2.36 11.86
CA ALA A 355 -8.23 3.67 11.22
C ALA A 355 -9.57 4.43 11.18
N TYR A 356 -10.68 3.73 10.89
CA TYR A 356 -12.02 4.30 10.95
C TYR A 356 -12.35 4.80 12.37
N CYS A 357 -12.11 3.98 13.40
CA CYS A 357 -12.34 4.37 14.80
C CYS A 357 -11.54 5.61 15.18
N LEU A 358 -10.25 5.67 14.83
CA LEU A 358 -9.41 6.84 15.10
C LEU A 358 -9.95 8.09 14.40
N SER A 359 -10.44 7.96 13.16
CA SER A 359 -10.89 9.07 12.34
C SER A 359 -12.29 9.60 12.70
N SER A 360 -13.10 8.83 13.44
CA SER A 360 -14.53 9.13 13.68
C SER A 360 -14.88 9.48 15.11
N ARG A 361 -13.95 9.36 16.06
CA ARG A 361 -14.23 9.60 17.49
C ARG A 361 -14.24 11.08 17.83
N LEU A 362 -15.31 11.55 18.44
CA LEU A 362 -15.49 12.92 18.92
C LEU A 362 -14.50 13.34 20.05
N ASN A 363 -13.92 12.37 20.74
CA ASN A 363 -13.01 12.57 21.87
C ASN A 363 -11.53 12.32 21.54
N THR A 364 -11.18 12.14 20.26
CA THR A 364 -9.78 12.06 19.85
C THR A 364 -9.20 13.47 19.69
N ASP A 365 -7.93 13.64 20.06
CA ASP A 365 -7.23 14.86 19.70
C ASP A 365 -7.17 15.01 18.17
N ALA A 366 -7.12 16.27 17.69
CA ALA A 366 -7.17 16.59 16.26
C ALA A 366 -6.07 15.86 15.45
N PHE A 367 -4.93 15.65 16.06
CA PHE A 367 -3.80 14.98 15.45
C PHE A 367 -4.04 13.48 15.26
N THR A 368 -4.51 12.78 16.30
CA THR A 368 -4.88 11.35 16.21
C THR A 368 -5.98 11.12 15.18
N SER A 369 -6.99 12.02 15.16
CA SER A 369 -8.05 11.96 14.15
C SER A 369 -7.53 12.15 12.73
N ALA A 370 -6.60 13.09 12.53
CA ALA A 370 -6.00 13.35 11.22
C ALA A 370 -5.22 12.13 10.69
N ILE A 371 -4.42 11.48 11.57
CA ILE A 371 -3.72 10.24 11.20
C ILE A 371 -4.70 9.12 10.88
N GLY A 372 -5.73 8.96 11.70
CA GLY A 372 -6.79 7.99 11.45
C GLY A 372 -7.45 8.20 10.09
N ALA A 373 -7.79 9.44 9.75
CA ALA A 373 -8.39 9.79 8.45
C ALA A 373 -7.43 9.53 7.28
N GLY A 374 -6.16 9.94 7.42
CA GLY A 374 -5.13 9.67 6.41
C GLY A 374 -4.90 8.17 6.20
N SER A 375 -4.70 7.42 7.29
CA SER A 375 -4.50 5.97 7.23
C SER A 375 -5.70 5.24 6.64
N LEU A 376 -6.92 5.66 6.96
CA LEU A 376 -8.14 5.07 6.41
C LEU A 376 -8.20 5.24 4.89
N LEU A 377 -7.98 6.46 4.39
CA LEU A 377 -8.05 6.73 2.95
C LEU A 377 -6.92 6.03 2.19
N ALA A 378 -5.70 5.99 2.72
CA ALA A 378 -4.59 5.25 2.12
C ALA A 378 -4.90 3.74 2.01
N GLN A 379 -5.48 3.14 3.06
CA GLN A 379 -5.86 1.73 3.06
C GLN A 379 -7.03 1.44 2.11
N ILE A 380 -8.05 2.31 2.06
CA ILE A 380 -9.16 2.17 1.10
C ILE A 380 -8.62 2.16 -0.32
N TYR A 381 -7.74 3.10 -0.67
CA TYR A 381 -7.09 3.15 -1.98
C TYR A 381 -6.35 1.85 -2.29
N PHE A 382 -5.50 1.39 -1.37
CA PHE A 382 -4.76 0.14 -1.52
C PHE A 382 -5.67 -1.06 -1.78
N HIS A 383 -6.73 -1.23 -0.99
CA HIS A 383 -7.62 -2.38 -1.11
C HIS A 383 -8.45 -2.34 -2.40
N ILE A 384 -8.85 -1.16 -2.88
CA ILE A 384 -9.52 -1.03 -4.18
C ILE A 384 -8.59 -1.47 -5.32
N LEU A 385 -7.32 -1.05 -5.30
CA LEU A 385 -6.34 -1.55 -6.27
C LEU A 385 -6.20 -3.07 -6.18
N GLY A 386 -6.12 -3.61 -4.98
CA GLY A 386 -5.95 -5.04 -4.72
C GLY A 386 -7.11 -5.94 -5.17
N LEU A 387 -8.25 -5.36 -5.58
CA LEU A 387 -9.34 -6.13 -6.23
C LEU A 387 -9.02 -6.49 -7.70
N VAL A 388 -8.13 -5.72 -8.34
CA VAL A 388 -7.80 -5.86 -9.75
C VAL A 388 -6.29 -5.86 -10.01
N ASP A 389 -5.51 -6.00 -8.94
CA ASP A 389 -4.05 -6.14 -8.96
C ASP A 389 -3.56 -6.93 -7.74
N SER A 390 -2.44 -7.65 -7.85
CA SER A 390 -1.82 -8.40 -6.74
C SER A 390 -0.82 -7.52 -5.98
N ASN A 391 -1.23 -6.31 -5.61
CA ASN A 391 -0.36 -5.28 -5.05
C ASN A 391 0.21 -5.61 -3.66
N PHE A 392 -0.39 -6.54 -2.90
CA PHE A 392 0.21 -7.05 -1.65
C PHE A 392 1.40 -7.99 -1.92
N PHE A 393 1.54 -8.51 -3.13
CA PHE A 393 2.68 -9.33 -3.56
C PHE A 393 3.73 -8.53 -4.32
N ASP A 394 3.45 -7.25 -4.62
CA ASP A 394 4.46 -6.28 -5.03
C ASP A 394 5.18 -5.76 -3.77
N GLN A 395 6.46 -6.06 -3.66
CA GLN A 395 7.23 -5.79 -2.43
C GLN A 395 7.31 -4.31 -2.11
N GLU A 396 7.37 -3.45 -3.13
CA GLU A 396 7.39 -2.00 -2.97
C GLU A 396 6.09 -1.50 -2.34
N VAL A 397 4.94 -1.97 -2.84
CA VAL A 397 3.61 -1.56 -2.39
C VAL A 397 3.27 -2.21 -1.04
N LYS A 398 3.70 -3.48 -0.84
CA LYS A 398 3.56 -4.19 0.44
C LYS A 398 4.23 -3.44 1.58
N ASN A 399 5.46 -2.99 1.41
CA ASN A 399 6.18 -2.25 2.45
C ASN A 399 5.44 -0.97 2.85
N SER A 400 4.82 -0.29 1.90
CA SER A 400 4.04 0.92 2.16
C SER A 400 2.75 0.64 2.94
N ILE A 401 1.96 -0.37 2.56
CA ILE A 401 0.73 -0.69 3.32
C ILE A 401 1.05 -1.19 4.74
N VAL A 402 2.09 -1.98 4.90
CA VAL A 402 2.54 -2.46 6.22
C VAL A 402 2.97 -1.30 7.10
N TRP A 403 3.59 -0.27 6.53
CA TRP A 403 3.90 0.96 7.23
C TRP A 403 2.62 1.64 7.78
N PHE A 404 1.57 1.77 6.96
CA PHE A 404 0.28 2.32 7.39
C PHE A 404 -0.40 1.46 8.46
N TRP A 405 -0.31 0.15 8.36
CA TRP A 405 -0.82 -0.77 9.39
C TRP A 405 -0.09 -0.60 10.72
N ALA A 406 1.23 -0.53 10.69
CA ALA A 406 2.04 -0.35 11.90
C ALA A 406 1.77 1.01 12.57
N LEU A 407 1.64 2.09 11.78
CA LEU A 407 1.25 3.40 12.26
C LEU A 407 -0.13 3.36 12.91
N THR A 408 -1.12 2.81 12.21
CA THR A 408 -2.50 2.68 12.71
C THR A 408 -2.54 1.92 14.04
N ALA A 409 -1.81 0.78 14.13
CA ALA A 409 -1.73 -0.01 15.35
C ALA A 409 -1.14 0.77 16.52
N ALA A 410 -0.03 1.46 16.29
CA ALA A 410 0.67 2.22 17.33
C ALA A 410 -0.20 3.37 17.89
N VAL A 411 -0.86 4.10 17.00
CA VAL A 411 -1.75 5.23 17.38
C VAL A 411 -3.00 4.71 18.09
N PHE A 412 -3.60 3.61 17.59
CA PHE A 412 -4.78 3.02 18.19
C PHE A 412 -4.52 2.49 19.61
N LEU A 413 -3.38 1.86 19.84
CA LEU A 413 -2.95 1.40 21.17
C LEU A 413 -2.72 2.58 22.14
N ARG A 414 -2.09 3.65 21.65
CA ARG A 414 -1.84 4.82 22.47
C ARG A 414 -3.15 5.47 22.90
N HIS A 415 -4.08 5.62 21.98
CA HIS A 415 -5.40 6.21 22.24
C HIS A 415 -6.19 5.39 23.28
N ARG A 416 -6.24 4.06 23.14
CA ARG A 416 -6.94 3.19 24.10
C ARG A 416 -6.36 3.23 25.51
N LYS A 417 -5.05 3.45 25.67
CA LYS A 417 -4.43 3.61 26.98
C LYS A 417 -4.85 4.92 27.65
N LEU A 418 -4.99 6.00 26.88
CA LEU A 418 -5.48 7.29 27.40
C LEU A 418 -6.94 7.25 27.81
N GLU A 419 -7.78 6.44 27.15
CA GLU A 419 -9.18 6.24 27.56
C GLU A 419 -9.34 5.39 28.84
N ALA A 420 -8.34 4.55 29.16
CA ALA A 420 -8.38 3.65 30.32
C ALA A 420 -7.70 4.25 31.57
N SER A 421 -6.97 5.37 31.45
CA SER A 421 -6.36 6.13 32.54
C SER A 421 -7.27 7.27 33.05
#